data_f7172b3471cc119ba4ef6ef4d200322c
#
_entry.id   f7172b3471cc119ba4ef6ef4d200322c
#
_cell.length_a   1.000
_cell.length_b   1.000
_cell.length_c   1.000
_cell.angle_alpha   90.00
_cell.angle_beta   90.00
_cell.angle_gamma   90.00
#
_symmetry.space_group_name_H-M   'P 1'
#
loop_
_entity.id
_entity.type
_entity.pdbx_description
1 polymer ?
#
loop_
_entity_poly.entity_id
_entity_poly.type
_entity_poly.pdbx_seq_one_letter_code
_entity_poly.pdbx_strand_id
1 'polypeptide(L)'
;MGHLRRYLIEHPGFIWLLGFPLQLDPTPATGFNARASLPPRQHLNLMLRHLPNAVLQFLLADSVWLILQELRNRNRLPIECVSLDTKHIIAWVKENNPKVYVPERYNQAKQPVGDPDCRLGCKRRHNRTAPPPTPTRNPVPAQRTKIGEYYWGYGSGIIVAKVPDLGEFVIAEMTQPFDQGDVTYFFPLMQQTEERLGYRPRYATFDAAFDAWYVYAYFYRETDPDYGFAAVPFSEKGNYKAKQRQFAANGWPLCQAGLTMPLKFTYIDRTTCLIEHERGKYVCPLSAAAATRQSCPIHHPRWKKGGCTVMMPTSIG
;
A
#
# COMPACT_ATOMS: atom_id res chain seq x y z
N MET A 1 8.30 -7.75 22.38
CA MET A 1 9.11 -8.72 23.14
C MET A 1 8.39 -9.36 24.34
N GLY A 2 7.53 -8.67 25.09
CA GLY A 2 6.84 -9.29 26.24
C GLY A 2 5.96 -10.50 25.85
N HIS A 3 5.21 -10.39 24.76
CA HIS A 3 4.37 -11.49 24.27
C HIS A 3 5.21 -12.67 23.75
N LEU A 4 6.25 -12.42 22.97
CA LEU A 4 7.17 -13.47 22.50
C LEU A 4 7.78 -14.24 23.67
N ARG A 5 8.30 -13.51 24.68
CA ARG A 5 8.91 -14.15 25.85
C ARG A 5 7.88 -15.01 26.63
N ARG A 6 6.65 -14.54 26.76
CA ARG A 6 5.56 -15.32 27.39
C ARG A 6 5.27 -16.58 26.58
N TYR A 7 5.10 -16.45 25.27
CA TYR A 7 4.86 -17.57 24.37
C TYR A 7 5.95 -18.65 24.49
N LEU A 8 7.23 -18.24 24.51
CA LEU A 8 8.34 -19.18 24.68
C LEU A 8 8.33 -19.87 26.04
N ILE A 9 7.90 -19.19 27.11
CA ILE A 9 7.75 -19.80 28.43
C ILE A 9 6.64 -20.86 28.43
N GLU A 10 5.56 -20.58 27.74
CA GLU A 10 4.40 -21.50 27.60
C GLU A 10 4.72 -22.68 26.67
N HIS A 11 5.68 -22.52 25.74
CA HIS A 11 6.12 -23.52 24.77
C HIS A 11 7.63 -23.80 24.86
N PRO A 12 8.08 -24.48 25.94
CA PRO A 12 9.50 -24.58 26.26
C PRO A 12 10.34 -25.33 25.22
N GLY A 13 9.74 -26.19 24.40
CA GLY A 13 10.45 -26.83 23.30
C GLY A 13 11.10 -25.86 22.32
N PHE A 14 10.50 -24.67 22.11
CA PHE A 14 11.09 -23.62 21.26
C PHE A 14 12.32 -22.96 21.87
N ILE A 15 12.44 -22.94 23.20
CA ILE A 15 13.63 -22.41 23.89
C ILE A 15 14.86 -23.20 23.46
N TRP A 16 14.72 -24.51 23.47
CA TRP A 16 15.78 -25.42 23.05
C TRP A 16 16.07 -25.30 21.53
N LEU A 17 15.03 -25.29 20.71
CA LEU A 17 15.16 -25.14 19.24
C LEU A 17 15.84 -23.83 18.84
N LEU A 18 15.64 -22.76 19.61
CA LEU A 18 16.29 -21.46 19.41
C LEU A 18 17.71 -21.42 19.96
N GLY A 19 18.23 -22.53 20.50
CA GLY A 19 19.60 -22.62 20.97
C GLY A 19 19.85 -21.93 22.33
N PHE A 20 18.82 -21.58 23.08
CA PHE A 20 19.00 -21.06 24.44
C PHE A 20 19.36 -22.18 25.41
N PRO A 21 20.33 -21.94 26.32
CA PRO A 21 20.70 -22.94 27.35
C PRO A 21 19.54 -23.18 28.30
N LEU A 22 19.21 -24.44 28.52
CA LEU A 22 18.15 -24.83 29.47
C LEU A 22 18.70 -24.79 30.88
N GLN A 23 18.12 -23.96 31.74
CA GLN A 23 18.46 -23.93 33.18
C GLN A 23 17.66 -25.02 33.88
N LEU A 24 18.39 -26.01 34.45
CA LEU A 24 17.78 -27.12 35.16
C LEU A 24 17.06 -26.63 36.41
N ASP A 25 15.88 -27.13 36.62
CA ASP A 25 15.04 -26.88 37.80
C ASP A 25 14.15 -28.10 38.01
N PRO A 26 14.32 -28.86 39.10
CA PRO A 26 13.56 -30.04 39.35
C PRO A 26 12.09 -29.77 39.75
N THR A 27 11.76 -28.50 40.07
CA THR A 27 10.42 -28.12 40.56
C THR A 27 9.32 -28.18 39.50
N PRO A 28 9.53 -27.65 38.26
CA PRO A 28 8.53 -27.79 37.20
C PRO A 28 8.53 -29.21 36.61
N ALA A 29 7.35 -29.65 36.17
CA ALA A 29 7.20 -30.94 35.48
C ALA A 29 8.09 -31.10 34.21
N THR A 30 8.55 -29.99 33.63
CA THR A 30 9.48 -29.96 32.46
C THR A 30 10.93 -30.22 32.83
N GLY A 31 11.29 -30.25 34.11
CA GLY A 31 12.68 -30.44 34.57
C GLY A 31 13.61 -29.23 34.36
N PHE A 32 13.12 -28.08 33.91
CA PHE A 32 13.90 -26.87 33.74
C PHE A 32 13.11 -25.57 33.91
N ASN A 33 13.80 -24.49 34.22
CA ASN A 33 13.22 -23.18 34.43
C ASN A 33 13.21 -22.38 33.13
N ALA A 34 12.06 -22.38 32.44
CA ALA A 34 11.88 -21.66 31.17
C ALA A 34 12.13 -20.14 31.30
N ARG A 35 11.83 -19.54 32.47
CA ARG A 35 12.05 -18.11 32.69
C ARG A 35 13.54 -17.77 32.83
N ALA A 36 14.30 -18.61 33.52
CA ALA A 36 15.73 -18.44 33.70
C ALA A 36 16.52 -18.78 32.44
N SER A 37 15.99 -19.68 31.60
CA SER A 37 16.55 -20.06 30.29
C SER A 37 16.52 -18.95 29.25
N LEU A 38 15.63 -17.97 29.42
CA LEU A 38 15.45 -16.89 28.46
C LEU A 38 16.09 -15.56 28.93
N PRO A 39 16.69 -14.80 28.05
CA PRO A 39 17.18 -13.46 28.38
C PRO A 39 16.07 -12.57 28.96
N PRO A 40 16.40 -11.65 29.88
CA PRO A 40 15.43 -10.67 30.37
C PRO A 40 14.82 -9.85 29.23
N ARG A 41 13.57 -9.42 29.40
CA ARG A 41 12.87 -8.60 28.41
C ARG A 41 13.66 -7.35 28.00
N GLN A 42 14.33 -6.72 28.96
CA GLN A 42 15.15 -5.53 28.70
C GLN A 42 16.31 -5.84 27.75
N HIS A 43 16.97 -6.97 27.95
CA HIS A 43 18.07 -7.41 27.11
C HIS A 43 17.60 -7.71 25.68
N LEU A 44 16.47 -8.44 25.52
CA LEU A 44 15.88 -8.69 24.22
C LEU A 44 15.50 -7.39 23.48
N ASN A 45 14.95 -6.41 24.21
CA ASN A 45 14.65 -5.10 23.63
C ASN A 45 15.91 -4.34 23.21
N LEU A 46 16.97 -4.42 24.01
CA LEU A 46 18.26 -3.80 23.71
C LEU A 46 18.86 -4.42 22.45
N MET A 47 18.91 -5.75 22.39
CA MET A 47 19.40 -6.49 21.22
C MET A 47 18.67 -6.06 19.93
N LEU A 48 17.34 -6.02 19.95
CA LEU A 48 16.56 -5.58 18.79
C LEU A 48 16.86 -4.16 18.34
N ARG A 49 17.17 -3.25 19.28
CA ARG A 49 17.51 -1.86 18.92
C ARG A 49 18.88 -1.75 18.23
N HIS A 50 19.76 -2.69 18.49
CA HIS A 50 21.13 -2.69 17.95
C HIS A 50 21.29 -3.61 16.73
N LEU A 51 20.32 -4.47 16.43
CA LEU A 51 20.36 -5.30 15.25
C LEU A 51 20.29 -4.44 13.99
N PRO A 52 21.27 -4.53 13.08
CA PRO A 52 21.17 -3.88 11.79
C PRO A 52 19.95 -4.36 11.00
N ASN A 53 19.29 -3.46 10.28
CA ASN A 53 18.12 -3.83 9.45
C ASN A 53 18.45 -4.94 8.45
N ALA A 54 19.65 -4.96 7.88
CA ALA A 54 20.10 -6.02 6.97
C ALA A 54 19.98 -7.43 7.57
N VAL A 55 20.29 -7.59 8.88
CA VAL A 55 20.14 -8.88 9.58
C VAL A 55 18.66 -9.28 9.69
N LEU A 56 17.79 -8.31 10.00
CA LEU A 56 16.35 -8.57 10.07
C LEU A 56 15.76 -8.94 8.71
N GLN A 57 16.20 -8.27 7.65
CA GLN A 57 15.80 -8.57 6.28
C GLN A 57 16.32 -9.95 5.82
N PHE A 58 17.55 -10.31 6.22
CA PHE A 58 18.09 -11.66 5.98
C PHE A 58 17.24 -12.73 6.68
N LEU A 59 16.94 -12.56 7.96
CA LEU A 59 16.09 -13.49 8.71
C LEU A 59 14.70 -13.65 8.12
N LEU A 60 14.12 -12.55 7.62
CA LEU A 60 12.83 -12.59 6.92
C LEU A 60 12.95 -13.38 5.61
N ALA A 61 13.99 -13.14 4.82
CA ALA A 61 14.23 -13.86 3.58
C ALA A 61 14.42 -15.37 3.80
N ASP A 62 15.20 -15.74 4.83
CA ASP A 62 15.43 -17.13 5.21
C ASP A 62 14.13 -17.80 5.70
N SER A 63 13.32 -17.09 6.47
CA SER A 63 11.99 -17.56 6.88
C SER A 63 11.07 -17.83 5.70
N VAL A 64 11.05 -16.96 4.69
CA VAL A 64 10.28 -17.15 3.45
C VAL A 64 10.79 -18.37 2.70
N TRP A 65 12.11 -18.53 2.59
CA TRP A 65 12.70 -19.71 1.96
C TRP A 65 12.28 -21.01 2.65
N LEU A 66 12.30 -21.08 3.98
CA LEU A 66 11.84 -22.24 4.75
C LEU A 66 10.35 -22.55 4.49
N ILE A 67 9.50 -21.52 4.44
CA ILE A 67 8.09 -21.67 4.11
C ILE A 67 7.92 -22.28 2.70
N LEU A 68 8.65 -21.77 1.72
CA LEU A 68 8.60 -22.28 0.34
C LEU A 68 9.06 -23.74 0.26
N GLN A 69 10.09 -24.14 1.01
CA GLN A 69 10.52 -25.55 1.09
C GLN A 69 9.41 -26.43 1.66
N GLU A 70 8.78 -25.97 2.75
CA GLU A 70 7.69 -26.72 3.38
C GLU A 70 6.46 -26.86 2.45
N LEU A 71 6.12 -25.81 1.70
CA LEU A 71 5.04 -25.87 0.71
C LEU A 71 5.35 -26.89 -0.40
N ARG A 72 6.59 -26.92 -0.89
CA ARG A 72 7.05 -27.91 -1.88
C ARG A 72 6.97 -29.34 -1.33
N ASN A 73 7.43 -29.55 -0.10
CA ASN A 73 7.39 -30.87 0.56
C ASN A 73 5.96 -31.39 0.72
N ARG A 74 5.00 -30.48 0.86
CA ARG A 74 3.56 -30.81 0.96
C ARG A 74 2.84 -30.85 -0.39
N ASN A 75 3.56 -30.76 -1.52
CA ASN A 75 2.98 -30.66 -2.86
C ASN A 75 1.91 -29.58 -2.98
N ARG A 76 2.11 -28.44 -2.27
CA ARG A 76 1.22 -27.28 -2.37
C ARG A 76 1.63 -26.39 -3.54
N LEU A 77 0.62 -25.68 -4.07
CA LEU A 77 0.84 -24.71 -5.15
C LEU A 77 1.75 -23.56 -4.68
N PRO A 78 2.49 -22.93 -5.59
CA PRO A 78 3.26 -21.73 -5.27
C PRO A 78 2.36 -20.60 -4.74
N ILE A 79 2.97 -19.64 -4.07
CA ILE A 79 2.29 -18.43 -3.60
C ILE A 79 1.97 -17.55 -4.82
N GLU A 80 0.75 -17.61 -5.31
CA GLU A 80 0.33 -16.85 -6.49
C GLU A 80 -0.35 -15.53 -6.16
N CYS A 81 -0.89 -15.39 -4.93
CA CYS A 81 -1.63 -14.20 -4.51
C CYS A 81 -1.00 -13.56 -3.28
N VAL A 82 -0.78 -12.26 -3.35
CA VAL A 82 -0.24 -11.45 -2.26
C VAL A 82 -1.15 -10.27 -1.94
N SER A 83 -1.05 -9.77 -0.71
CA SER A 83 -1.70 -8.53 -0.28
C SER A 83 -0.65 -7.57 0.22
N LEU A 84 -0.79 -6.28 -0.08
CA LEU A 84 0.03 -5.22 0.46
C LEU A 84 -0.85 -4.25 1.25
N ASP A 85 -0.41 -3.96 2.46
CA ASP A 85 -1.05 -2.96 3.30
C ASP A 85 0.02 -2.12 4.01
N THR A 86 -0.35 -0.91 4.42
CA THR A 86 0.55 0.00 5.12
C THR A 86 0.03 0.29 6.52
N LYS A 87 0.93 0.26 7.49
CA LYS A 87 0.64 0.58 8.88
C LYS A 87 1.48 1.77 9.35
N HIS A 88 0.83 2.70 9.99
CA HIS A 88 1.50 3.85 10.57
C HIS A 88 2.14 3.53 11.91
N ILE A 89 3.37 3.99 12.10
CA ILE A 89 4.14 3.86 13.34
C ILE A 89 4.38 5.25 13.91
N ILE A 90 3.82 5.51 15.09
CA ILE A 90 3.99 6.80 15.78
C ILE A 90 5.37 6.82 16.43
N ALA A 91 6.19 7.83 16.10
CA ALA A 91 7.50 8.03 16.72
C ALA A 91 7.35 8.39 18.20
N TRP A 92 8.30 7.89 18.99
CA TRP A 92 8.32 8.15 20.43
C TRP A 92 9.02 9.49 20.75
N VAL A 93 8.34 10.59 20.38
CA VAL A 93 8.83 11.95 20.52
C VAL A 93 7.88 12.80 21.36
N LYS A 94 8.39 13.87 21.99
CA LYS A 94 7.57 14.77 22.84
C LYS A 94 6.47 15.47 22.02
N GLU A 95 6.70 15.72 20.74
CA GLU A 95 5.77 16.32 19.80
C GLU A 95 4.49 15.51 19.62
N ASN A 96 4.56 14.20 19.78
CA ASN A 96 3.41 13.29 19.72
C ASN A 96 2.71 13.14 21.08
N ASN A 97 3.28 13.62 22.17
CA ASN A 97 2.68 13.50 23.49
C ASN A 97 1.72 14.68 23.77
N PRO A 98 0.40 14.45 23.81
CA PRO A 98 -0.55 15.54 24.04
C PRO A 98 -0.46 16.18 25.43
N LYS A 99 0.17 15.50 26.39
CA LYS A 99 0.36 15.99 27.77
C LYS A 99 1.53 16.96 27.91
N VAL A 100 2.37 17.08 26.88
CA VAL A 100 3.54 17.97 26.87
C VAL A 100 3.24 19.16 25.97
N TYR A 101 3.41 20.37 26.47
CA TYR A 101 3.32 21.57 25.63
C TYR A 101 4.56 21.67 24.74
N VAL A 102 4.33 21.68 23.42
CA VAL A 102 5.37 21.88 22.40
C VAL A 102 4.87 22.97 21.45
N PRO A 103 5.52 24.14 21.40
CA PRO A 103 5.16 25.17 20.43
C PRO A 103 5.29 24.66 19.01
N GLU A 104 4.27 24.93 18.19
CA GLU A 104 4.26 24.54 16.77
C GLU A 104 4.60 23.05 16.52
N ARG A 105 4.10 22.15 17.39
CA ARG A 105 4.41 20.71 17.36
C ARG A 105 4.24 20.01 16.00
N TYR A 106 3.46 20.59 15.11
CA TYR A 106 3.19 20.06 13.75
C TYR A 106 3.82 20.92 12.66
N ASN A 107 4.82 21.72 12.99
CA ASN A 107 5.58 22.47 12.01
C ASN A 107 6.65 21.55 11.37
N GLN A 108 6.48 21.22 10.10
CA GLN A 108 7.41 20.34 9.35
C GLN A 108 8.86 20.85 9.32
N ALA A 109 9.07 22.16 9.46
CA ALA A 109 10.41 22.74 9.53
C ALA A 109 11.10 22.51 10.89
N LYS A 110 10.37 22.05 11.91
CA LYS A 110 10.88 21.80 13.26
C LYS A 110 10.95 20.29 13.55
N GLN A 111 11.96 19.65 13.00
CA GLN A 111 12.21 18.23 13.18
C GLN A 111 12.39 17.87 14.66
N PRO A 112 11.72 16.81 15.20
CA PRO A 112 11.94 16.34 16.56
C PRO A 112 13.38 15.91 16.80
N VAL A 113 13.98 16.45 17.87
CA VAL A 113 15.37 16.10 18.25
C VAL A 113 15.50 14.65 18.73
N GLY A 114 14.42 14.12 19.32
CA GLY A 114 14.42 12.76 19.87
C GLY A 114 14.37 11.65 18.80
N ASP A 115 14.00 12.00 17.56
CA ASP A 115 13.95 11.07 16.42
C ASP A 115 14.07 11.89 15.11
N PRO A 116 15.32 12.11 14.63
CA PRO A 116 15.55 12.98 13.46
C PRO A 116 15.12 12.36 12.15
N ASP A 117 14.85 11.06 12.10
CA ASP A 117 14.48 10.34 10.89
C ASP A 117 12.97 10.31 10.67
N CYS A 118 12.16 10.50 11.72
CA CYS A 118 10.71 10.54 11.57
C CYS A 118 10.27 11.76 10.76
N ARG A 119 9.09 11.68 10.16
CA ARG A 119 8.49 12.81 9.43
C ARG A 119 7.06 13.03 9.88
N LEU A 120 6.59 14.27 9.69
CA LEU A 120 5.20 14.64 9.98
C LEU A 120 4.31 14.15 8.85
N GLY A 121 3.37 13.31 9.19
CA GLY A 121 2.35 12.85 8.27
C GLY A 121 0.94 13.12 8.79
N CYS A 122 -0.04 12.86 7.94
CA CYS A 122 -1.45 13.04 8.25
C CYS A 122 -2.24 11.77 7.95
N LYS A 123 -2.77 11.14 8.99
CA LYS A 123 -3.75 10.07 8.83
C LYS A 123 -5.15 10.65 8.78
N ARG A 124 -5.88 10.41 7.69
CA ARG A 124 -7.29 10.81 7.60
C ARG A 124 -8.13 9.87 8.46
N ARG A 125 -8.95 10.42 9.38
CA ARG A 125 -9.80 9.62 10.27
C ARG A 125 -10.85 8.78 9.56
N HIS A 126 -11.31 9.23 8.39
CA HIS A 126 -12.35 8.52 7.64
C HIS A 126 -12.05 8.52 6.16
N ASN A 127 -11.83 7.34 5.60
CA ASN A 127 -11.92 7.12 4.15
C ASN A 127 -13.38 7.00 3.67
N ARG A 128 -14.35 7.01 4.60
CA ARG A 128 -15.78 6.92 4.25
C ARG A 128 -16.34 8.31 4.02
N THR A 129 -17.08 8.48 2.95
CA THR A 129 -18.02 9.59 2.78
C THR A 129 -18.89 9.67 4.03
N ALA A 130 -18.94 10.83 4.68
CA ALA A 130 -19.92 11.05 5.73
C ALA A 130 -21.31 10.69 5.18
N PRO A 131 -22.17 10.02 5.97
CA PRO A 131 -23.53 9.78 5.54
C PRO A 131 -24.17 11.11 5.11
N PRO A 132 -25.05 11.12 4.11
CA PRO A 132 -25.70 12.34 3.68
C PRO A 132 -26.35 13.01 4.89
N PRO A 133 -26.20 14.33 5.06
CA PRO A 133 -26.83 15.01 6.17
C PRO A 133 -28.33 14.75 6.11
N THR A 134 -28.92 14.44 7.24
CA THR A 134 -30.37 14.34 7.39
C THR A 134 -30.98 15.61 6.78
N PRO A 135 -32.03 15.51 5.95
CA PRO A 135 -32.57 16.65 5.26
C PRO A 135 -33.11 17.67 6.27
N THR A 136 -32.31 18.68 6.52
CA THR A 136 -32.72 19.87 7.27
C THR A 136 -33.26 20.91 6.30
N ARG A 137 -34.27 21.63 6.71
CA ARG A 137 -35.04 22.60 5.91
C ARG A 137 -34.20 23.75 5.33
N ASN A 138 -32.95 23.91 5.76
CA ASN A 138 -31.97 24.87 5.22
C ASN A 138 -30.61 24.16 5.06
N PRO A 139 -30.23 23.73 3.85
CA PRO A 139 -28.92 23.16 3.64
C PRO A 139 -27.84 24.24 3.69
N VAL A 140 -27.19 24.38 4.84
CA VAL A 140 -25.89 25.03 4.88
C VAL A 140 -24.93 24.17 4.08
N PRO A 141 -24.17 24.73 3.11
CA PRO A 141 -23.17 23.94 2.39
C PRO A 141 -22.23 23.31 3.40
N ALA A 142 -22.30 22.00 3.54
CA ALA A 142 -21.42 21.26 4.45
C ALA A 142 -19.99 21.46 3.96
N GLN A 143 -19.27 22.36 4.59
CA GLN A 143 -17.84 22.51 4.42
C GLN A 143 -17.21 21.21 4.91
N ARG A 144 -16.85 20.33 3.98
CA ARG A 144 -16.19 19.06 4.27
C ARG A 144 -14.78 19.33 4.79
N THR A 145 -14.67 19.67 6.05
CA THR A 145 -13.39 19.72 6.74
C THR A 145 -12.88 18.29 6.87
N LYS A 146 -11.89 17.95 6.07
CA LYS A 146 -11.17 16.67 6.18
C LYS A 146 -10.36 16.73 7.47
N ILE A 147 -10.93 16.25 8.58
CA ILE A 147 -10.23 16.16 9.85
C ILE A 147 -9.18 15.04 9.71
N GLY A 148 -7.90 15.41 9.76
CA GLY A 148 -6.77 14.51 9.81
C GLY A 148 -6.15 14.45 11.20
N GLU A 149 -5.55 13.34 11.56
CA GLU A 149 -4.64 13.25 12.69
C GLU A 149 -3.21 13.45 12.19
N TYR A 150 -2.55 14.47 12.74
CA TYR A 150 -1.15 14.74 12.46
C TYR A 150 -0.28 14.14 13.54
N TYR A 151 0.81 13.46 13.15
CA TYR A 151 1.82 12.99 14.06
C TYR A 151 3.13 12.75 13.34
N TRP A 152 4.21 12.78 14.11
CA TRP A 152 5.54 12.41 13.65
C TRP A 152 5.70 10.90 13.68
N GLY A 153 6.24 10.32 12.63
CA GLY A 153 6.39 8.87 12.58
C GLY A 153 6.85 8.33 11.24
N TYR A 154 6.45 7.09 11.04
CA TYR A 154 6.80 6.26 9.89
C TYR A 154 5.57 5.55 9.35
N GLY A 155 5.68 5.09 8.12
CA GLY A 155 4.82 4.07 7.56
C GLY A 155 5.60 2.77 7.38
N SER A 156 5.01 1.63 7.73
CA SER A 156 5.56 0.31 7.41
C SER A 156 4.63 -0.36 6.42
N GLY A 157 5.15 -0.67 5.24
CA GLY A 157 4.48 -1.46 4.22
C GLY A 157 4.86 -2.93 4.37
N ILE A 158 3.89 -3.82 4.29
CA ILE A 158 4.10 -5.26 4.36
C ILE A 158 3.40 -5.97 3.21
N ILE A 159 4.08 -6.96 2.63
CA ILE A 159 3.45 -7.92 1.73
C ILE A 159 3.21 -9.22 2.48
N VAL A 160 1.99 -9.69 2.41
CA VAL A 160 1.52 -10.90 3.08
C VAL A 160 0.95 -11.86 2.04
N ALA A 161 1.27 -13.14 2.17
CA ALA A 161 0.62 -14.21 1.44
C ALA A 161 -0.23 -15.04 2.40
N LYS A 162 -1.46 -15.35 1.99
CA LYS A 162 -2.32 -16.30 2.70
C LYS A 162 -2.25 -17.66 2.04
N VAL A 163 -1.76 -18.64 2.79
CA VAL A 163 -1.74 -20.04 2.35
C VAL A 163 -2.86 -20.78 3.07
N PRO A 164 -3.84 -21.34 2.35
CA PRO A 164 -4.92 -22.10 2.94
C PRO A 164 -4.39 -23.18 3.89
N ASP A 165 -5.04 -23.35 5.04
CA ASP A 165 -4.73 -24.33 6.09
C ASP A 165 -3.37 -24.15 6.81
N LEU A 166 -2.54 -23.21 6.39
CA LEU A 166 -1.25 -22.95 7.03
C LEU A 166 -1.18 -21.58 7.71
N GLY A 167 -1.85 -20.57 7.15
CA GLY A 167 -1.90 -19.24 7.74
C GLY A 167 -1.46 -18.10 6.82
N GLU A 168 -1.13 -16.98 7.43
CA GLU A 168 -0.66 -15.77 6.76
C GLU A 168 0.82 -15.57 7.05
N PHE A 169 1.60 -15.32 6.00
CA PHE A 169 3.05 -15.19 6.06
C PHE A 169 3.48 -13.85 5.49
N VAL A 170 4.32 -13.14 6.24
CA VAL A 170 4.97 -11.91 5.75
C VAL A 170 6.06 -12.30 4.76
N ILE A 171 5.97 -11.79 3.54
CA ILE A 171 6.94 -12.05 2.48
C ILE A 171 7.96 -10.92 2.37
N ALA A 172 7.49 -9.66 2.45
CA ALA A 172 8.34 -8.48 2.36
C ALA A 172 7.90 -7.41 3.35
N GLU A 173 8.84 -6.60 3.81
CA GLU A 173 8.60 -5.47 4.71
C GLU A 173 9.56 -4.34 4.38
N MET A 174 9.04 -3.11 4.46
CA MET A 174 9.84 -1.89 4.37
C MET A 174 9.20 -0.78 5.18
N THR A 175 10.02 -0.07 5.94
CA THR A 175 9.61 1.11 6.70
C THR A 175 10.17 2.37 6.06
N GLN A 176 9.33 3.39 5.88
CA GLN A 176 9.70 4.71 5.34
C GLN A 176 9.22 5.83 6.28
N PRO A 177 9.78 7.05 6.18
CA PRO A 177 9.23 8.23 6.85
C PRO A 177 7.76 8.47 6.48
N PHE A 178 6.97 9.01 7.42
CA PHE A 178 5.51 9.10 7.27
C PHE A 178 5.02 10.10 6.21
N ASP A 179 5.88 10.94 5.67
CA ASP A 179 5.57 11.86 4.57
C ASP A 179 5.50 11.17 3.19
N GLN A 180 5.91 9.92 3.10
CA GLN A 180 5.84 9.13 1.88
C GLN A 180 4.41 8.58 1.68
N GLY A 181 3.93 8.65 0.44
CA GLY A 181 2.60 8.10 0.11
C GLY A 181 2.62 6.56 0.01
N ASP A 182 1.49 5.92 0.32
CA ASP A 182 1.39 4.45 0.33
C ASP A 182 1.86 3.80 -0.97
N VAL A 183 1.59 4.41 -2.11
CA VAL A 183 1.99 3.90 -3.42
C VAL A 183 3.50 3.79 -3.63
N THR A 184 4.31 4.53 -2.83
CA THR A 184 5.78 4.47 -2.92
C THR A 184 6.34 3.13 -2.44
N TYR A 185 5.57 2.38 -1.65
CA TYR A 185 5.93 1.05 -1.17
C TYR A 185 5.85 -0.03 -2.26
N PHE A 186 5.08 0.22 -3.31
CA PHE A 186 4.72 -0.83 -4.28
C PHE A 186 5.95 -1.50 -4.92
N PHE A 187 6.76 -0.75 -5.66
CA PHE A 187 7.88 -1.35 -6.39
C PHE A 187 8.96 -1.95 -5.49
N PRO A 188 9.44 -1.24 -4.45
CA PRO A 188 10.46 -1.82 -3.57
C PRO A 188 10.01 -3.11 -2.90
N LEU A 189 8.74 -3.18 -2.46
CA LEU A 189 8.21 -4.38 -1.82
C LEU A 189 7.93 -5.50 -2.82
N MET A 190 7.47 -5.18 -4.03
CA MET A 190 7.29 -6.19 -5.07
C MET A 190 8.63 -6.75 -5.54
N GLN A 191 9.67 -5.92 -5.66
CA GLN A 191 11.02 -6.39 -5.96
C GLN A 191 11.53 -7.35 -4.88
N GLN A 192 11.43 -6.98 -3.59
CA GLN A 192 11.79 -7.89 -2.49
C GLN A 192 10.99 -9.20 -2.55
N THR A 193 9.73 -9.12 -2.92
CA THR A 193 8.85 -10.28 -3.05
C THR A 193 9.33 -11.21 -4.17
N GLU A 194 9.63 -10.68 -5.36
CA GLU A 194 10.17 -11.46 -6.46
C GLU A 194 11.52 -12.10 -6.10
N GLU A 195 12.41 -11.36 -5.48
CA GLU A 195 13.73 -11.86 -5.04
C GLU A 195 13.60 -13.02 -4.05
N ARG A 196 12.66 -12.94 -3.10
CA ARG A 196 12.47 -13.98 -2.08
C ARG A 196 11.69 -15.20 -2.57
N LEU A 197 10.68 -15.00 -3.41
CA LEU A 197 9.92 -16.09 -3.98
C LEU A 197 10.66 -16.77 -5.13
N GLY A 198 11.52 -16.04 -5.86
CA GLY A 198 12.17 -16.48 -7.10
C GLY A 198 11.27 -16.38 -8.33
N TYR A 199 10.09 -15.79 -8.19
CA TYR A 199 9.12 -15.55 -9.25
C TYR A 199 8.18 -14.42 -8.90
N ARG A 200 7.47 -13.87 -9.89
CA ARG A 200 6.45 -12.84 -9.70
C ARG A 200 5.10 -13.48 -9.37
N PRO A 201 4.43 -13.06 -8.25
CA PRO A 201 3.05 -13.45 -7.99
C PRO A 201 2.12 -13.03 -9.14
N ARG A 202 1.15 -13.86 -9.48
CA ARG A 202 0.18 -13.58 -10.55
C ARG A 202 -0.92 -12.64 -10.10
N TYR A 203 -1.30 -12.68 -8.83
CA TYR A 203 -2.45 -11.95 -8.30
C TYR A 203 -2.06 -11.11 -7.11
N ALA A 204 -2.76 -10.01 -6.94
CA ALA A 204 -2.62 -9.20 -5.75
C ALA A 204 -3.92 -8.53 -5.32
N THR A 205 -4.00 -8.20 -4.03
CA THR A 205 -5.09 -7.41 -3.46
C THR A 205 -4.51 -6.22 -2.71
N PHE A 206 -4.97 -5.02 -3.04
CA PHE A 206 -4.50 -3.78 -2.42
C PHE A 206 -5.67 -2.89 -2.04
N ASP A 207 -5.41 -1.89 -1.20
CA ASP A 207 -6.40 -0.86 -0.91
C ASP A 207 -6.45 0.22 -2.02
N ALA A 208 -7.40 1.16 -1.91
CA ALA A 208 -7.59 2.22 -2.91
C ALA A 208 -6.42 3.23 -2.98
N ALA A 209 -5.44 3.18 -2.07
CA ALA A 209 -4.24 4.01 -2.16
C ALA A 209 -3.32 3.57 -3.30
N PHE A 210 -3.43 2.30 -3.70
CA PHE A 210 -2.67 1.70 -4.80
C PHE A 210 -3.41 1.75 -6.14
N ASP A 211 -4.53 2.47 -6.25
CA ASP A 211 -5.22 2.69 -7.52
C ASP A 211 -4.38 3.56 -8.46
N ALA A 212 -3.45 2.90 -9.15
CA ALA A 212 -2.51 3.51 -10.07
C ALA A 212 -2.23 2.58 -11.27
N TRP A 213 -2.14 3.15 -12.47
CA TRP A 213 -1.99 2.39 -13.72
C TRP A 213 -0.80 1.40 -13.66
N TYR A 214 0.34 1.79 -13.08
CA TYR A 214 1.53 0.95 -13.01
C TYR A 214 1.38 -0.25 -12.07
N VAL A 215 0.46 -0.21 -11.11
CA VAL A 215 0.11 -1.35 -10.28
C VAL A 215 -0.60 -2.40 -11.14
N TYR A 216 -1.55 -1.98 -11.95
CA TYR A 216 -2.24 -2.88 -12.86
C TYR A 216 -1.29 -3.42 -13.94
N ALA A 217 -0.51 -2.53 -14.58
CA ALA A 217 0.45 -2.91 -15.62
C ALA A 217 1.53 -3.89 -15.13
N TYR A 218 1.87 -3.86 -13.84
CA TYR A 218 2.83 -4.79 -13.27
C TYR A 218 2.34 -6.24 -13.31
N PHE A 219 1.07 -6.48 -13.06
CA PHE A 219 0.45 -7.81 -13.06
C PHE A 219 -0.08 -8.24 -14.43
N TYR A 220 -0.54 -7.27 -15.22
CA TYR A 220 -1.04 -7.52 -16.57
C TYR A 220 0.10 -7.47 -17.58
N ARG A 221 0.28 -8.55 -18.32
CA ARG A 221 1.22 -8.64 -19.44
C ARG A 221 0.52 -9.22 -20.65
N GLU A 222 0.29 -8.37 -21.64
CA GLU A 222 -0.43 -8.75 -22.88
C GLU A 222 0.21 -9.93 -23.62
N THR A 223 1.54 -10.06 -23.52
CA THR A 223 2.33 -11.12 -24.19
C THR A 223 2.42 -12.42 -23.39
N ASP A 224 1.94 -12.43 -22.15
CA ASP A 224 2.02 -13.59 -21.25
C ASP A 224 0.64 -14.26 -21.18
N PRO A 225 0.47 -15.50 -21.70
CA PRO A 225 -0.79 -16.23 -21.61
C PRO A 225 -1.23 -16.50 -20.17
N ASP A 226 -0.27 -16.45 -19.23
CA ASP A 226 -0.50 -16.64 -17.79
C ASP A 226 -0.49 -15.32 -17.01
N TYR A 227 -0.85 -14.21 -17.65
CA TYR A 227 -0.95 -12.93 -16.96
C TYR A 227 -1.92 -12.99 -15.77
N GLY A 228 -1.59 -12.19 -14.76
CA GLY A 228 -2.42 -12.05 -13.57
C GLY A 228 -3.17 -10.72 -13.54
N PHE A 229 -3.64 -10.36 -12.37
CA PHE A 229 -4.26 -9.06 -12.13
C PHE A 229 -4.07 -8.59 -10.69
N ALA A 230 -4.22 -7.28 -10.48
CA ALA A 230 -4.36 -6.68 -9.16
C ALA A 230 -5.82 -6.28 -8.92
N ALA A 231 -6.39 -6.75 -7.81
CA ALA A 231 -7.70 -6.32 -7.34
C ALA A 231 -7.52 -5.09 -6.43
N VAL A 232 -7.81 -3.91 -6.97
CA VAL A 232 -7.67 -2.62 -6.26
C VAL A 232 -8.97 -1.85 -6.36
N PRO A 233 -9.57 -1.41 -5.24
CA PRO A 233 -10.75 -0.54 -5.28
C PRO A 233 -10.41 0.81 -5.93
N PHE A 234 -11.33 1.35 -6.73
CA PHE A 234 -11.15 2.66 -7.32
C PHE A 234 -11.02 3.76 -6.26
N SER A 235 -10.02 4.60 -6.42
CA SER A 235 -9.80 5.75 -5.55
C SER A 235 -10.81 6.86 -5.86
N GLU A 236 -11.55 7.32 -4.84
CA GLU A 236 -12.44 8.49 -4.94
C GLU A 236 -11.70 9.83 -4.78
N LYS A 237 -10.40 9.88 -5.07
CA LYS A 237 -9.60 11.11 -4.93
C LYS A 237 -10.05 12.16 -5.94
N GLY A 238 -10.39 13.34 -5.42
CA GLY A 238 -10.77 14.53 -6.20
C GLY A 238 -12.25 14.57 -6.62
N ASN A 239 -12.60 15.58 -7.42
CA ASN A 239 -13.93 15.71 -8.05
C ASN A 239 -14.13 14.72 -9.22
N TYR A 240 -13.19 13.82 -9.41
CA TYR A 240 -13.29 12.76 -10.38
C TYR A 240 -14.17 11.66 -9.80
N LYS A 241 -15.43 11.73 -10.13
CA LYS A 241 -16.26 10.54 -10.19
C LYS A 241 -15.66 9.73 -11.34
N ALA A 242 -14.71 8.86 -11.02
CA ALA A 242 -14.23 7.80 -11.94
C ALA A 242 -15.36 6.84 -12.31
N LYS A 243 -16.55 7.14 -11.78
CA LYS A 243 -17.79 6.47 -12.05
C LYS A 243 -18.03 6.56 -13.55
N GLN A 244 -17.79 5.42 -14.20
CA GLN A 244 -18.40 5.15 -15.51
C GLN A 244 -17.70 5.77 -16.72
N ARG A 245 -16.37 5.82 -16.71
CA ARG A 245 -15.69 5.95 -17.99
C ARG A 245 -15.98 4.68 -18.79
N GLN A 246 -16.71 4.80 -19.86
CA GLN A 246 -16.95 3.72 -20.80
C GLN A 246 -15.87 3.74 -21.88
N PHE A 247 -15.53 2.55 -22.37
CA PHE A 247 -14.54 2.36 -23.43
C PHE A 247 -15.19 1.68 -24.62
N ALA A 248 -14.74 2.03 -25.81
CA ALA A 248 -15.06 1.29 -27.03
C ALA A 248 -14.28 -0.04 -27.07
N ALA A 249 -14.61 -0.93 -27.98
CA ALA A 249 -13.96 -2.23 -28.11
C ALA A 249 -12.46 -2.15 -28.42
N ASN A 250 -11.97 -1.02 -28.94
CA ASN A 250 -10.55 -0.76 -29.18
C ASN A 250 -9.83 -0.12 -27.98
N GLY A 251 -10.45 -0.07 -26.79
CA GLY A 251 -9.88 0.54 -25.60
C GLY A 251 -9.93 2.07 -25.56
N TRP A 252 -10.44 2.74 -26.59
CA TRP A 252 -10.53 4.19 -26.59
C TRP A 252 -11.70 4.69 -25.72
N PRO A 253 -11.52 5.80 -24.98
CA PRO A 253 -12.57 6.30 -24.10
C PRO A 253 -13.78 6.79 -24.88
N LEU A 254 -14.97 6.57 -24.34
CA LEU A 254 -16.20 7.17 -24.82
C LEU A 254 -16.45 8.52 -24.13
N CYS A 255 -17.00 9.48 -24.86
CA CYS A 255 -17.48 10.71 -24.26
C CYS A 255 -18.85 10.51 -23.60
N GLN A 256 -19.39 11.50 -22.90
CA GLN A 256 -20.72 11.44 -22.28
C GLN A 256 -21.87 11.20 -23.26
N ALA A 257 -21.66 11.49 -24.54
CA ALA A 257 -22.63 11.21 -25.62
C ALA A 257 -22.43 9.82 -26.23
N GLY A 258 -21.60 8.96 -25.67
CA GLY A 258 -21.33 7.62 -26.18
C GLY A 258 -20.45 7.58 -27.44
N LEU A 259 -19.84 8.68 -27.83
CA LEU A 259 -18.96 8.74 -29.01
C LEU A 259 -17.52 8.39 -28.66
N THR A 260 -16.90 7.52 -29.47
CA THR A 260 -15.48 7.17 -29.32
C THR A 260 -14.59 8.39 -29.52
N MET A 261 -13.69 8.64 -28.57
CA MET A 261 -12.79 9.77 -28.61
C MET A 261 -11.45 9.34 -29.25
N PRO A 262 -11.11 9.86 -30.44
CA PRO A 262 -9.85 9.51 -31.09
C PRO A 262 -8.64 10.05 -30.33
N LEU A 263 -7.54 9.31 -30.38
CA LEU A 263 -6.25 9.73 -29.89
C LEU A 263 -5.72 10.88 -30.78
N LYS A 264 -5.38 12.01 -30.15
CA LYS A 264 -4.80 13.17 -30.85
C LYS A 264 -3.29 13.12 -30.88
N PHE A 265 -2.66 12.83 -29.75
CA PHE A 265 -1.22 12.66 -29.59
C PHE A 265 -0.89 11.94 -28.29
N THR A 266 0.31 11.39 -28.18
CA THR A 266 0.89 10.85 -26.97
C THR A 266 1.99 11.76 -26.42
N TYR A 267 2.25 11.65 -25.13
CA TYR A 267 3.31 12.37 -24.44
C TYR A 267 3.78 11.58 -23.21
N ILE A 268 5.01 11.79 -22.79
CA ILE A 268 5.56 11.22 -21.58
C ILE A 268 5.19 12.11 -20.38
N ASP A 269 4.45 11.57 -19.43
CA ASP A 269 4.12 12.27 -18.18
C ASP A 269 5.25 12.06 -17.16
N ARG A 270 5.94 13.16 -16.88
CA ARG A 270 7.10 13.22 -15.95
C ARG A 270 6.79 13.99 -14.67
N THR A 271 5.66 14.64 -14.59
CA THR A 271 5.45 15.73 -13.61
C THR A 271 4.68 15.31 -12.36
N THR A 272 3.86 14.27 -12.43
CA THR A 272 2.92 13.92 -11.35
C THR A 272 2.93 12.45 -10.95
N CYS A 273 3.73 11.64 -11.62
CA CYS A 273 3.76 10.20 -11.43
C CYS A 273 5.13 9.73 -10.95
N LEU A 274 5.12 8.76 -10.05
CA LEU A 274 6.31 8.11 -9.52
C LEU A 274 7.16 7.46 -10.63
N ILE A 275 6.53 7.15 -11.77
CA ILE A 275 7.13 6.49 -12.91
C ILE A 275 6.75 7.22 -14.18
N GLU A 276 7.75 7.49 -15.01
CA GLU A 276 7.52 7.98 -16.36
C GLU A 276 6.69 6.99 -17.16
N HIS A 277 5.64 7.47 -17.81
CA HIS A 277 4.79 6.65 -18.64
C HIS A 277 4.20 7.46 -19.78
N GLU A 278 3.86 6.76 -20.86
CA GLU A 278 3.19 7.36 -21.98
C GLU A 278 1.70 7.57 -21.70
N ARG A 279 1.22 8.77 -22.00
CA ARG A 279 -0.21 9.11 -21.94
C ARG A 279 -0.71 9.60 -23.28
N GLY A 280 -1.93 9.25 -23.59
CA GLY A 280 -2.65 9.74 -24.76
C GLY A 280 -3.60 10.87 -24.39
N LYS A 281 -3.65 11.89 -25.25
CA LYS A 281 -4.71 12.88 -25.23
C LYS A 281 -5.78 12.48 -26.25
N TYR A 282 -6.93 12.09 -25.73
CA TYR A 282 -8.12 11.75 -26.52
C TYR A 282 -9.04 12.97 -26.62
N VAL A 283 -9.61 13.21 -27.77
CA VAL A 283 -10.40 14.43 -28.04
C VAL A 283 -11.80 14.10 -28.55
N CYS A 284 -12.71 15.04 -28.39
CA CYS A 284 -14.05 14.91 -28.95
C CYS A 284 -13.99 14.71 -30.47
N PRO A 285 -14.59 13.65 -31.03
CA PRO A 285 -14.56 13.40 -32.48
C PRO A 285 -15.21 14.53 -33.28
N LEU A 286 -16.16 15.24 -32.67
CA LEU A 286 -16.87 16.33 -33.31
C LEU A 286 -16.13 17.67 -33.27
N SER A 287 -15.13 17.85 -32.38
CA SER A 287 -14.34 19.06 -32.29
C SER A 287 -13.26 19.15 -33.38
N ALA A 288 -12.79 18.00 -33.87
CA ALA A 288 -11.89 17.95 -35.04
C ALA A 288 -12.64 18.25 -36.33
N ALA A 289 -13.94 18.17 -36.29
CA ALA A 289 -14.87 18.31 -37.41
C ALA A 289 -15.52 19.71 -37.48
N ALA A 290 -14.73 20.79 -37.28
CA ALA A 290 -15.18 22.11 -37.75
C ALA A 290 -15.61 22.08 -39.23
N ALA A 291 -15.20 21.04 -39.97
CA ALA A 291 -15.60 20.75 -41.35
C ALA A 291 -16.96 20.04 -41.48
N THR A 292 -17.47 19.32 -40.46
CA THR A 292 -18.67 18.45 -40.62
C THR A 292 -19.96 19.06 -40.13
N ARG A 293 -19.95 20.26 -39.53
CA ARG A 293 -21.16 20.95 -38.99
C ARG A 293 -22.00 20.12 -38.01
N GLN A 294 -21.50 18.98 -37.53
CA GLN A 294 -22.22 18.13 -36.56
C GLN A 294 -22.11 18.75 -35.17
N SER A 295 -23.23 19.00 -34.53
CA SER A 295 -23.29 19.46 -33.14
C SER A 295 -23.23 18.31 -32.14
N CYS A 296 -22.73 18.56 -30.95
CA CYS A 296 -22.71 17.57 -29.86
C CYS A 296 -24.15 17.11 -29.52
N PRO A 297 -24.47 15.80 -29.55
CA PRO A 297 -25.85 15.31 -29.33
C PRO A 297 -26.44 15.70 -27.97
N ILE A 298 -25.59 15.91 -26.96
CA ILE A 298 -26.00 16.28 -25.59
C ILE A 298 -25.73 17.76 -25.30
N HIS A 299 -25.39 18.57 -26.30
CA HIS A 299 -25.06 19.99 -26.15
C HIS A 299 -24.07 20.29 -24.99
N HIS A 300 -23.04 19.45 -24.82
CA HIS A 300 -22.10 19.57 -23.72
C HIS A 300 -21.45 20.96 -23.67
N PRO A 301 -21.34 21.63 -22.49
CA PRO A 301 -20.88 23.03 -22.39
C PRO A 301 -19.50 23.29 -22.99
N ARG A 302 -18.63 22.25 -23.02
CA ARG A 302 -17.30 22.33 -23.64
C ARG A 302 -17.31 22.30 -25.17
N TRP A 303 -18.44 21.95 -25.78
CA TRP A 303 -18.55 21.89 -27.23
C TRP A 303 -18.09 23.19 -27.90
N LYS A 304 -18.59 24.33 -27.42
CA LYS A 304 -18.24 25.66 -27.93
C LYS A 304 -16.77 26.07 -27.63
N LYS A 305 -16.09 25.34 -26.75
CA LYS A 305 -14.71 25.61 -26.28
C LYS A 305 -13.69 24.56 -26.78
N GLY A 306 -13.95 23.91 -27.92
CA GLY A 306 -13.04 22.93 -28.49
C GLY A 306 -13.30 21.47 -28.11
N GLY A 307 -14.44 21.19 -27.46
CA GLY A 307 -14.90 19.84 -27.16
C GLY A 307 -14.29 19.22 -25.88
N CYS A 308 -14.76 18.01 -25.58
CA CYS A 308 -14.27 17.24 -24.45
C CYS A 308 -12.90 16.64 -24.72
N THR A 309 -12.05 16.58 -23.71
CA THR A 309 -10.75 15.91 -23.78
C THR A 309 -10.58 14.96 -22.60
N VAL A 310 -9.92 13.84 -22.83
CA VAL A 310 -9.50 12.87 -21.82
C VAL A 310 -8.00 12.64 -21.95
N MET A 311 -7.30 12.59 -20.83
CA MET A 311 -5.91 12.18 -20.75
C MET A 311 -5.83 10.92 -19.93
N MET A 312 -5.27 9.86 -20.49
CA MET A 312 -5.14 8.56 -19.82
C MET A 312 -3.87 7.85 -20.32
N PRO A 313 -3.30 6.90 -19.53
CA PRO A 313 -2.21 6.05 -20.01
C PRO A 313 -2.59 5.32 -21.31
N THR A 314 -1.63 5.11 -22.19
CA THR A 314 -1.84 4.40 -23.46
C THR A 314 -1.70 2.88 -23.30
N SER A 315 -1.01 2.44 -22.26
CA SER A 315 -0.72 1.03 -21.97
C SER A 315 -1.83 0.26 -21.27
N ILE A 316 -2.95 0.94 -20.93
CA ILE A 316 -4.12 0.32 -20.33
C ILE A 316 -5.29 0.65 -21.26
N GLY A 317 -5.44 -0.14 -22.26
CA GLY A 317 -6.54 -0.08 -23.20
C GLY A 317 -7.23 -1.42 -23.24
#